data_a08fbcb42874a382168cec61edb0ebeb
#
_entry.id   a08fbcb42874a382168cec61edb0ebeb
#
_cell.length_a   1.000
_cell.length_b   1.000
_cell.length_c   1.000
_cell.angle_alpha   90.00
_cell.angle_beta   90.00
_cell.angle_gamma   90.00
#
_symmetry.space_group_name_H-M   'P 1'
#
loop_
_entity.id
_entity.type
_entity.pdbx_description
1 polymer ?
#
loop_
_entity_poly.entity_id
_entity_poly.type
_entity_poly.pdbx_seq_one_letter_code
_entity_poly.pdbx_strand_id
1 'polypeptide(L)'
;MIRPLEGFTVLDFSQFLAGPFASLRLADLGARVIKVERPGTGDAYRSNYGPALKIRGDNGAYYYVNRDKESVSVPLPQRAGAYRRVPPQVCGRA
;
A
#
# COMPACT_ATOMS: atom_id res chain seq x y z
N MET A 1 4.31 -25.76 -2.43
CA MET A 1 5.51 -24.89 -2.36
C MET A 1 5.51 -24.16 -1.03
N ILE A 2 6.59 -24.28 -0.31
CA ILE A 2 6.75 -23.57 0.98
C ILE A 2 7.04 -22.11 0.68
N ARG A 3 6.25 -21.22 1.27
CA ARG A 3 6.49 -19.79 1.19
C ARG A 3 7.19 -19.34 2.48
N PRO A 4 8.43 -18.81 2.41
CA PRO A 4 9.22 -18.51 3.59
C PRO A 4 8.56 -17.58 4.61
N LEU A 5 7.73 -16.65 4.13
CA LEU A 5 7.09 -15.65 4.99
C LEU A 5 5.60 -15.94 5.22
N GLU A 6 5.15 -17.11 4.91
CA GLU A 6 3.76 -17.50 5.19
C GLU A 6 3.48 -17.38 6.70
N GLY A 7 2.36 -16.72 7.03
CA GLY A 7 1.98 -16.45 8.42
C GLY A 7 2.44 -15.11 8.96
N PHE A 8 3.34 -14.40 8.25
CA PHE A 8 3.74 -13.05 8.64
C PHE A 8 2.82 -12.00 8.04
N THR A 9 2.48 -11.00 8.83
CA THR A 9 1.75 -9.82 8.38
C THR A 9 2.67 -8.61 8.41
N VAL A 10 2.74 -7.90 7.31
CA VAL A 10 3.58 -6.71 7.13
C VAL A 10 2.69 -5.51 6.97
N LEU A 11 2.94 -4.46 7.76
CA LEU A 11 2.31 -3.16 7.57
C LEU A 11 3.24 -2.29 6.73
N ASP A 12 2.75 -1.86 5.58
CA ASP A 12 3.53 -1.09 4.62
C ASP A 12 3.07 0.36 4.63
N PHE A 13 3.90 1.25 5.17
CA PHE A 13 3.66 2.69 5.19
C PHE A 13 4.39 3.43 4.07
N SER A 14 5.05 2.70 3.20
CA SER A 14 5.85 3.29 2.14
C SER A 14 5.02 3.89 1.01
N GLN A 15 5.65 4.77 0.25
CA GLN A 15 5.03 5.41 -0.91
C GLN A 15 5.97 5.36 -2.11
N PHE A 16 5.43 5.59 -3.27
CA PHE A 16 6.13 5.62 -4.56
C PHE A 16 6.69 4.25 -4.98
N LEU A 17 7.98 4.12 -5.11
CA LEU A 17 8.60 2.98 -5.80
C LEU A 17 9.45 2.11 -4.88
N ALA A 18 10.46 2.68 -4.23
CA ALA A 18 11.48 1.88 -3.54
C ALA A 18 10.90 1.05 -2.39
N GLY A 19 10.15 1.69 -1.50
CA GLY A 19 9.50 1.00 -0.38
C GLY A 19 8.45 0.01 -0.83
N PRO A 20 7.50 0.40 -1.70
CA PRO A 20 6.51 -0.53 -2.24
C PRO A 20 7.11 -1.71 -2.99
N PHE A 21 8.19 -1.50 -3.72
CA PHE A 21 8.89 -2.59 -4.39
C PHE A 21 9.49 -3.58 -3.38
N ALA A 22 10.07 -3.07 -2.30
CA ALA A 22 10.61 -3.92 -1.25
C ALA A 22 9.51 -4.76 -0.56
N SER A 23 8.39 -4.14 -0.20
CA SER A 23 7.27 -4.86 0.42
C SER A 23 6.59 -5.83 -0.54
N LEU A 24 6.62 -5.54 -1.85
CA LEU A 24 6.17 -6.49 -2.86
C LEU A 24 6.97 -7.80 -2.81
N ARG A 25 8.28 -7.71 -2.60
CA ARG A 25 9.12 -8.89 -2.45
C ARG A 25 8.72 -9.72 -1.23
N LEU A 26 8.33 -9.06 -0.15
CA LEU A 26 7.80 -9.77 1.02
C LEU A 26 6.49 -10.48 0.70
N ALA A 27 5.62 -9.86 -0.06
CA ALA A 27 4.39 -10.47 -0.52
C ALA A 27 4.67 -11.69 -1.41
N ASP A 28 5.63 -11.59 -2.31
CA ASP A 28 6.02 -12.69 -3.18
C ASP A 28 6.55 -13.89 -2.38
N LEU A 29 7.14 -13.64 -1.22
CA LEU A 29 7.63 -14.69 -0.32
C LEU A 29 6.55 -15.26 0.61
N GLY A 30 5.33 -14.80 0.49
CA GLY A 30 4.19 -15.35 1.20
C GLY A 30 3.64 -14.50 2.34
N ALA A 31 4.23 -13.35 2.64
CA ALA A 31 3.71 -12.46 3.66
C ALA A 31 2.38 -11.83 3.24
N ARG A 32 1.51 -11.62 4.21
CA ARG A 32 0.34 -10.78 4.03
C ARG A 32 0.78 -9.32 4.17
N VAL A 33 0.72 -8.55 3.10
CA VAL A 33 1.12 -7.15 3.14
C VAL A 33 -0.12 -6.26 3.12
N ILE A 34 -0.22 -5.41 4.12
CA ILE A 34 -1.28 -4.43 4.26
C ILE A 34 -0.68 -3.05 4.04
N LYS A 35 -1.05 -2.42 2.94
CA LYS A 35 -0.60 -1.07 2.61
C LYS A 35 -1.48 -0.06 3.30
N VAL A 36 -0.85 0.78 4.13
CA VAL A 36 -1.53 1.85 4.84
C VAL A 36 -1.40 3.13 4.03
N GLU A 37 -2.53 3.69 3.65
CA GLU A 37 -2.58 4.89 2.80
C GLU A 37 -3.32 6.02 3.49
N ARG A 38 -3.07 7.25 3.05
CA ARG A 38 -3.82 8.41 3.49
C ARG A 38 -5.25 8.34 3.00
N PRO A 39 -6.23 8.77 3.80
CA PRO A 39 -7.59 8.94 3.31
C PRO A 39 -7.65 9.95 2.16
N GLY A 40 -8.49 9.68 1.20
CA GLY A 40 -8.75 10.57 0.06
C GLY A 40 -7.74 10.44 -1.07
N THR A 41 -6.48 10.73 -0.82
CA THR A 41 -5.45 10.76 -1.88
C THR A 41 -4.70 9.44 -2.05
N GLY A 42 -4.53 8.68 -0.98
CA GLY A 42 -3.75 7.46 -1.00
C GLY A 42 -2.26 7.69 -1.24
N ASP A 43 -1.60 6.67 -1.76
CA ASP A 43 -0.22 6.78 -2.18
C ASP A 43 -0.10 7.77 -3.34
N ALA A 44 0.84 8.69 -3.27
CA ALA A 44 1.06 9.67 -4.32
C ALA A 44 1.36 9.02 -5.69
N TYR A 45 1.85 7.81 -5.71
CA TYR A 45 2.12 7.08 -6.95
C TYR A 45 0.83 6.70 -7.70
N ARG A 46 -0.33 6.68 -7.04
CA ARG A 46 -1.61 6.43 -7.72
C ARG A 46 -1.94 7.51 -8.75
N SER A 47 -1.69 8.77 -8.38
CA SER A 47 -2.11 9.92 -9.19
C SER A 47 -1.05 10.40 -10.15
N ASN A 48 0.16 9.87 -10.08
CA ASN A 48 1.26 10.49 -10.76
C ASN A 48 2.07 9.55 -11.60
N TYR A 49 2.57 10.13 -12.51
CA TYR A 49 3.89 10.36 -13.07
C TYR A 49 4.15 9.49 -14.25
N GLY A 50 4.27 10.19 -15.33
CA GLY A 50 4.75 9.68 -16.57
C GLY A 50 3.64 9.37 -17.56
N PRO A 51 4.01 9.02 -18.77
CA PRO A 51 3.09 8.62 -19.83
C PRO A 51 2.47 7.29 -19.43
N ALA A 52 1.58 7.33 -18.49
CA ALA A 52 1.23 6.12 -17.86
C ALA A 52 -0.04 5.54 -18.42
N LEU A 53 0.04 4.29 -18.69
CA LEU A 53 -1.15 3.46 -18.74
C LEU A 53 -1.91 3.65 -17.41
N LYS A 54 -3.11 4.20 -17.50
CA LYS A 54 -3.98 4.31 -16.34
C LYS A 54 -4.88 3.09 -16.25
N ILE A 55 -4.97 2.56 -15.05
CA ILE A 55 -5.86 1.44 -14.73
C ILE A 55 -6.81 1.93 -13.65
N ARG A 56 -8.10 1.90 -13.93
CA ARG A 56 -9.15 2.39 -13.00
C ARG A 56 -8.89 3.82 -12.53
N GLY A 57 -8.35 4.68 -13.40
CA GLY A 57 -8.02 6.05 -13.08
C GLY A 57 -6.70 6.29 -12.37
N ASP A 58 -6.04 5.23 -11.93
CA ASP A 58 -4.74 5.31 -11.24
C ASP A 58 -3.60 4.93 -12.18
N ASN A 59 -2.40 5.34 -11.79
CA ASN A 59 -1.19 4.99 -12.51
C ASN A 59 -0.96 3.47 -12.50
N GLY A 60 -0.78 2.89 -13.67
CA GLY A 60 -0.54 1.45 -13.80
C GLY A 60 0.70 0.97 -13.06
N ALA A 61 1.73 1.81 -12.95
CA ALA A 61 2.92 1.46 -12.19
C ALA A 61 2.62 1.28 -10.69
N TYR A 62 1.64 2.01 -10.14
CA TYR A 62 1.18 1.77 -8.78
C TYR A 62 0.74 0.31 -8.60
N TYR A 63 -0.08 -0.20 -9.51
CA TYR A 63 -0.56 -1.57 -9.41
C TYR A 63 0.55 -2.59 -9.58
N TYR A 64 1.54 -2.29 -10.39
CA TYR A 64 2.68 -3.17 -10.59
C TYR A 64 3.46 -3.41 -9.30
N VAL A 65 3.77 -2.34 -8.55
CA VAL A 65 4.55 -2.46 -7.32
C VAL A 65 3.72 -2.79 -6.09
N ASN A 66 2.41 -2.74 -6.19
CA ASN A 66 1.50 -3.02 -5.07
C ASN A 66 0.58 -4.21 -5.29
N ARG A 67 0.86 -5.04 -6.28
CA ARG A 67 0.08 -6.25 -6.50
C ARG A 67 0.11 -7.17 -5.26
N ASP A 68 -0.96 -7.88 -5.06
CA ASP A 68 -1.14 -8.83 -3.94
C ASP A 68 -1.13 -8.20 -2.55
N LYS A 69 -1.15 -6.88 -2.45
CA LYS A 69 -1.30 -6.19 -1.17
C LYS A 69 -2.77 -5.88 -0.90
N GLU A 70 -3.13 -5.83 0.37
CA GLU A 70 -4.37 -5.23 0.82
C GLU A 70 -4.12 -3.74 1.09
N SER A 71 -5.12 -2.91 0.84
CA SER A 71 -5.02 -1.48 1.09
C SER A 71 -6.00 -1.08 2.19
N VAL A 72 -5.51 -0.31 3.15
CA VAL A 72 -6.35 0.30 4.18
C VAL A 72 -6.09 1.80 4.22
N SER A 73 -7.14 2.57 4.41
CA SER A 73 -7.06 4.00 4.55
C SER A 73 -7.11 4.38 6.03
N VAL A 74 -6.05 4.97 6.52
CA VAL A 74 -5.93 5.36 7.93
C VAL A 74 -5.42 6.79 8.00
N PRO A 75 -6.14 7.70 8.66
CA PRO A 75 -5.61 9.04 8.87
C PRO A 75 -4.42 8.95 9.81
N LEU A 76 -3.26 9.39 9.31
CA LEU A 76 -2.04 9.43 10.09
C LEU A 76 -1.97 10.78 10.80
N PRO A 77 -1.67 10.80 12.12
CA PRO A 77 -1.57 12.05 12.85
C PRO A 77 -0.38 12.88 12.33
N GLN A 78 -0.64 14.16 12.08
CA GLN A 78 0.42 15.08 11.67
C GLN A 78 1.18 15.68 12.84
N ARG A 79 0.66 15.50 14.07
CA ARG A 79 1.26 16.02 15.30
C ARG A 79 1.20 14.96 16.39
N ALA A 80 2.23 14.95 17.24
CA ALA A 80 2.17 14.17 18.47
C ALA A 80 0.94 14.62 19.29
N GLY A 81 0.15 13.67 19.73
CA GLY A 81 -1.08 13.93 20.50
C GLY A 81 -2.34 14.15 19.66
N ALA A 82 -2.23 14.30 18.34
CA ALA A 82 -3.37 14.43 17.44
C ALA A 82 -3.97 13.07 17.03
N TYR A 83 -3.65 12.04 17.75
CA TYR A 83 -4.09 10.69 17.44
C TYR A 83 -5.57 10.52 17.77
N ARG A 84 -6.41 10.53 16.75
CA ARG A 84 -7.80 10.09 16.90
C ARG A 84 -7.89 8.65 16.45
N ARG A 85 -8.57 7.84 17.24
CA ARG A 85 -8.94 6.50 16.77
C ARG A 85 -9.97 6.63 15.67
N VAL A 86 -9.50 6.64 14.45
CA VAL A 86 -10.38 6.52 13.30
C VAL A 86 -10.27 5.08 12.82
N PRO A 87 -11.41 4.37 12.72
CA PRO A 87 -11.36 3.00 12.23
C PRO A 87 -10.74 2.97 10.83
N PRO A 88 -9.84 2.02 10.56
CA PRO A 88 -9.30 1.86 9.22
C PRO A 88 -10.40 1.47 8.25
N GLN A 89 -10.38 2.05 7.07
CA GLN A 89 -11.30 1.68 6.00
C GLN A 89 -10.56 0.78 5.02
N VAL A 90 -11.04 -0.42 4.87
CA VAL A 90 -10.47 -1.35 3.90
C VAL A 90 -10.93 -0.94 2.51
N CYS A 91 -9.97 -0.59 1.66
CA CYS A 91 -10.24 -0.15 0.29
C CYS A 91 -10.18 -1.29 -0.72
N GLY A 92 -9.95 -2.51 -0.27
CA GLY A 92 -9.80 -3.68 -1.11
C GLY A 92 -8.34 -4.03 -1.36
N ARG A 93 -8.10 -4.80 -2.42
CA ARG A 93 -6.73 -5.14 -2.81
C ARG A 93 -6.15 -4.08 -3.71
N ALA A 94 -4.92 -3.77 -3.45
CA ALA A 94 -4.17 -2.85 -4.29
C ALA A 94 -3.80 -3.47 -5.63
#